data_1e3ca5d77ee53077f00659232086ebe9
#
_entry.id   1e3ca5d77ee53077f00659232086ebe9
#
_cell.length_a   1.000
_cell.length_b   1.000
_cell.length_c   1.000
_cell.angle_alpha   90.00
_cell.angle_beta   90.00
_cell.angle_gamma   90.00
#
_symmetry.space_group_name_H-M   'P 1'
#
loop_
_entity.id
_entity.type
_entity.pdbx_description
1 polymer ?
#
loop_
_entity_poly.entity_id
_entity_poly.type
_entity_poly.pdbx_seq_one_letter_code
_entity_poly.pdbx_strand_id
1 'polypeptide(L)'
;LMRSSAASDVYKRQVRYCKECFTLTDQELCPICANPKRNHKQIMVVENTRDLAAYEKTGKYEGVYHVLHGAISPMLGIGPGDIRLKELMLRLQKDVDEVIIATNSSLEGETTAMYISKLIKPTGIKVSRIASGVPVGGDLEYIDEVTLLRALEGRVEL
;
A
#
# COMPACT_ATOMS: atom_id res chain seq x y z
N LEU A 1 -11.26 40.02 12.55
CA LEU A 1 -11.12 40.04 11.09
C LEU A 1 -9.82 39.37 10.62
N MET A 2 -8.72 39.65 11.27
CA MET A 2 -7.44 38.98 10.97
C MET A 2 -7.46 37.49 11.32
N ARG A 3 -8.21 37.08 12.34
CA ARG A 3 -8.40 35.69 12.72
C ARG A 3 -9.16 34.89 11.67
N SER A 4 -10.15 35.48 11.01
CA SER A 4 -10.91 34.80 9.96
C SER A 4 -10.08 34.59 8.73
N SER A 5 -9.18 35.48 8.38
CA SER A 5 -8.24 35.37 7.27
C SER A 5 -7.21 34.26 7.53
N ALA A 6 -6.63 34.21 8.75
CA ALA A 6 -5.70 33.15 9.13
C ALA A 6 -6.38 31.78 9.18
N ALA A 7 -7.60 31.71 9.70
CA ALA A 7 -8.41 30.49 9.72
C ALA A 7 -8.73 30.01 8.30
N SER A 8 -9.03 30.92 7.37
CA SER A 8 -9.27 30.61 5.98
C SER A 8 -8.02 30.02 5.31
N ASP A 9 -6.83 30.54 5.60
CA ASP A 9 -5.58 30.00 5.08
C ASP A 9 -5.26 28.62 5.65
N VAL A 10 -5.56 28.38 6.93
CA VAL A 10 -5.44 27.06 7.55
C VAL A 10 -6.40 26.07 6.89
N TYR A 11 -7.63 26.47 6.60
CA TYR A 11 -8.59 25.62 5.89
C TYR A 11 -8.15 25.29 4.48
N LYS A 12 -7.54 26.20 3.76
CA LYS A 12 -7.03 25.97 2.41
C LYS A 12 -5.88 24.95 2.38
N ARG A 13 -5.17 24.81 3.51
CA ARG A 13 -4.08 23.84 3.69
C ARG A 13 -4.54 22.57 4.42
N GLN A 14 -5.84 22.35 4.49
CA GLN A 14 -6.39 21.17 5.13
C GLN A 14 -5.89 19.89 4.46
N VAL A 15 -5.59 18.90 5.29
CA VAL A 15 -5.18 17.58 4.82
C VAL A 15 -6.31 16.97 4.02
N ARG A 16 -5.97 16.43 2.84
CA ARG A 16 -6.89 15.77 1.93
C ARG A 16 -6.24 14.48 1.42
N TYR A 17 -6.96 13.72 0.63
CA TYR A 17 -6.40 12.55 -0.02
C TYR A 17 -5.76 12.94 -1.35
N CYS A 18 -4.58 12.36 -1.63
CA CYS A 18 -3.97 12.46 -2.95
C CYS A 18 -4.92 11.86 -4.00
N LYS A 19 -5.11 12.53 -5.14
CA LYS A 19 -5.99 12.06 -6.20
C LYS A 19 -5.56 10.74 -6.83
N GLU A 20 -4.27 10.42 -6.79
CA GLU A 20 -3.74 9.19 -7.40
C GLU A 20 -3.61 8.06 -6.39
N CYS A 21 -2.93 8.26 -5.28
CA CYS A 21 -2.61 7.18 -4.35
C CYS A 21 -3.47 7.16 -3.09
N PHE A 22 -4.25 8.21 -2.83
CA PHE A 22 -5.12 8.36 -1.66
C PHE A 22 -4.40 8.44 -0.31
N THR A 23 -3.09 8.72 -0.33
CA THR A 23 -2.41 9.07 0.91
C THR A 23 -2.85 10.45 1.40
N LEU A 24 -2.62 10.72 2.67
CA LEU A 24 -2.92 12.04 3.24
C LEU A 24 -1.90 13.06 2.74
N THR A 25 -2.37 14.18 2.24
CA THR A 25 -1.54 15.27 1.74
C THR A 25 -2.30 16.59 1.87
N ASP A 26 -1.59 17.70 1.84
CA ASP A 26 -2.17 19.04 1.79
C ASP A 26 -2.30 19.59 0.36
N GLN A 27 -1.87 18.80 -0.63
CA GLN A 27 -1.87 19.14 -2.05
C GLN A 27 -2.81 18.23 -2.84
N GLU A 28 -3.06 18.56 -4.09
CA GLU A 28 -3.87 17.74 -5.00
C GLU A 28 -3.20 16.39 -5.26
N LEU A 29 -1.89 16.40 -5.52
CA LEU A 29 -1.06 15.20 -5.62
C LEU A 29 0.00 15.24 -4.51
N CYS A 30 0.24 14.09 -3.87
CA CYS A 30 1.30 14.00 -2.87
C CYS A 30 2.68 14.15 -3.53
N PRO A 31 3.72 14.47 -2.75
CA PRO A 31 5.07 14.63 -3.32
C PRO A 31 5.57 13.42 -4.08
N ILE A 32 5.14 12.23 -3.72
CA ILE A 32 5.55 10.98 -4.40
C ILE A 32 4.89 10.87 -5.77
N CYS A 33 3.57 11.04 -5.85
CA CYS A 33 2.85 10.98 -7.13
C CYS A 33 3.21 12.13 -8.06
N ALA A 34 3.55 13.29 -7.52
CA ALA A 34 3.97 14.45 -8.30
C ALA A 34 5.42 14.37 -8.78
N ASN A 35 6.24 13.48 -8.23
CA ASN A 35 7.66 13.38 -8.55
C ASN A 35 7.87 12.64 -9.88
N PRO A 36 8.36 13.30 -10.95
CA PRO A 36 8.58 12.67 -12.25
C PRO A 36 9.72 11.66 -12.25
N LYS A 37 10.59 11.67 -11.24
CA LYS A 37 11.69 10.70 -11.10
C LYS A 37 11.23 9.34 -10.56
N ARG A 38 10.02 9.25 -10.04
CA ARG A 38 9.46 7.98 -9.56
C ARG A 38 9.02 7.11 -10.73
N ASN A 39 9.09 5.80 -10.52
CA ASN A 39 8.59 4.84 -11.51
C ASN A 39 7.08 4.68 -11.35
N HIS A 40 6.32 5.40 -12.16
CA HIS A 40 4.85 5.37 -12.11
C HIS A 40 4.24 4.07 -12.67
N LYS A 41 5.05 3.18 -13.22
CA LYS A 41 4.61 1.87 -13.72
C LYS A 41 4.65 0.79 -12.66
N GLN A 42 5.18 1.09 -11.48
CA GLN A 42 5.24 0.16 -10.36
C GLN A 42 4.45 0.74 -9.19
N ILE A 43 3.41 0.03 -8.78
CA ILE A 43 2.49 0.46 -7.72
C ILE A 43 2.59 -0.49 -6.54
N MET A 44 2.86 0.04 -5.36
CA MET A 44 2.80 -0.71 -4.11
C MET A 44 1.48 -0.43 -3.41
N VAL A 45 0.72 -1.47 -3.14
CA VAL A 45 -0.59 -1.38 -2.47
C VAL A 45 -0.40 -1.60 -0.97
N VAL A 46 -0.76 -0.60 -0.18
CA VAL A 46 -0.68 -0.63 1.29
C VAL A 46 -2.05 -0.37 1.90
N GLU A 47 -2.24 -0.77 3.14
CA GLU A 47 -3.53 -0.62 3.82
C GLU A 47 -3.78 0.79 4.32
N ASN A 48 -2.73 1.50 4.76
CA ASN A 48 -2.86 2.84 5.34
C ASN A 48 -1.62 3.70 5.07
N THR A 49 -1.73 4.99 5.41
CA THR A 49 -0.65 5.96 5.19
C THR A 49 0.59 5.67 6.05
N ARG A 50 0.42 5.06 7.22
CA ARG A 50 1.55 4.70 8.09
C ARG A 50 2.42 3.63 7.46
N ASP A 51 1.83 2.68 6.78
CA ASP A 51 2.56 1.64 6.06
C ASP A 51 3.36 2.24 4.90
N LEU A 52 2.76 3.18 4.17
CA LEU A 52 3.46 3.94 3.13
C LEU A 52 4.69 4.65 3.71
N ALA A 53 4.52 5.35 4.83
CA ALA A 53 5.61 6.06 5.49
C ALA A 53 6.73 5.11 5.91
N ALA A 54 6.40 3.90 6.37
CA ALA A 54 7.38 2.90 6.75
C ALA A 54 8.26 2.49 5.56
N TYR A 55 7.66 2.26 4.39
CA TYR A 55 8.43 1.94 3.19
C TYR A 55 9.25 3.12 2.67
N GLU A 56 8.73 4.34 2.74
CA GLU A 56 9.48 5.53 2.34
C GLU A 56 10.74 5.74 3.20
N LYS A 57 10.69 5.37 4.47
CA LYS A 57 11.87 5.44 5.36
C LYS A 57 13.01 4.55 4.91
N THR A 58 12.74 3.48 4.15
CA THR A 58 13.82 2.62 3.63
C THR A 58 14.69 3.34 2.60
N GLY A 59 14.13 4.34 1.92
CA GLY A 59 14.82 5.09 0.87
C GLY A 59 15.17 4.28 -0.38
N LYS A 60 14.67 3.05 -0.49
CA LYS A 60 15.03 2.13 -1.59
C LYS A 60 13.92 1.90 -2.60
N TYR A 61 12.67 2.20 -2.23
CA TYR A 61 11.55 2.03 -3.16
C TYR A 61 11.44 3.22 -4.10
N GLU A 62 11.44 2.97 -5.39
CA GLU A 62 11.43 4.00 -6.43
C GLU A 62 10.07 4.13 -7.14
N GLY A 63 9.14 3.25 -6.85
CA GLY A 63 7.80 3.28 -7.44
C GLY A 63 6.85 4.24 -6.72
N VAL A 64 5.57 4.13 -7.05
CA VAL A 64 4.49 4.88 -6.41
C VAL A 64 3.63 3.95 -5.57
N TYR A 65 2.67 4.51 -4.85
CA TYR A 65 1.85 3.77 -3.90
C TYR A 65 0.36 3.85 -4.26
N HIS A 66 -0.41 2.97 -3.62
CA HIS A 66 -1.86 3.07 -3.56
C HIS A 66 -2.31 2.69 -2.16
N VAL A 67 -3.00 3.60 -1.49
CA VAL A 67 -3.47 3.40 -0.11
C VAL A 67 -4.94 2.98 -0.15
N LEU A 68 -5.24 1.79 0.39
CA LEU A 68 -6.59 1.23 0.38
C LEU A 68 -7.50 1.84 1.46
N HIS A 69 -6.93 2.34 2.54
CA HIS A 69 -7.65 2.79 3.75
C HIS A 69 -8.51 1.69 4.36
N GLY A 70 -7.94 0.50 4.47
CA GLY A 70 -8.56 -0.64 5.10
C GLY A 70 -8.18 -1.95 4.46
N ALA A 71 -8.80 -3.01 4.94
CA ALA A 71 -8.63 -4.37 4.42
C ALA A 71 -10.00 -5.07 4.40
N ILE A 72 -10.15 -6.06 3.54
CA ILE A 72 -11.38 -6.85 3.48
C ILE A 72 -11.50 -7.65 4.78
N SER A 73 -12.63 -7.49 5.48
CA SER A 73 -12.92 -8.20 6.73
C SER A 73 -14.37 -8.66 6.73
N PRO A 74 -14.62 -9.95 6.42
CA PRO A 74 -15.98 -10.47 6.49
C PRO A 74 -16.60 -10.37 7.88
N MET A 75 -15.79 -10.51 8.93
CA MET A 75 -16.26 -10.41 10.33
C MET A 75 -16.76 -9.02 10.69
N LEU A 76 -16.13 -7.98 10.14
CA LEU A 76 -16.53 -6.59 10.37
C LEU A 76 -17.47 -6.05 9.29
N GLY A 77 -17.88 -6.88 8.34
CA GLY A 77 -18.73 -6.47 7.24
C GLY A 77 -18.05 -5.56 6.22
N ILE A 78 -16.72 -5.52 6.19
CA ILE A 78 -15.96 -4.71 5.25
C ILE A 78 -15.69 -5.52 3.99
N GLY A 79 -16.26 -5.10 2.88
CA GLY A 79 -16.09 -5.73 1.59
C GLY A 79 -15.18 -4.91 0.65
N PRO A 80 -14.97 -5.43 -0.57
CA PRO A 80 -14.11 -4.74 -1.54
C PRO A 80 -14.58 -3.32 -1.91
N GLY A 81 -15.89 -3.05 -1.82
CA GLY A 81 -16.45 -1.74 -2.10
C GLY A 81 -16.20 -0.70 -1.00
N ASP A 82 -15.80 -1.14 0.19
CA ASP A 82 -15.57 -0.25 1.34
C ASP A 82 -14.14 0.27 1.43
N ILE A 83 -13.27 -0.24 0.58
CA ILE A 83 -11.86 0.18 0.49
C ILE A 83 -11.57 0.68 -0.93
N ARG A 84 -10.40 1.31 -1.15
CA ARG A 84 -10.05 1.98 -2.41
C ARG A 84 -9.61 1.02 -3.54
N LEU A 85 -10.28 -0.12 -3.69
CA LEU A 85 -9.98 -1.10 -4.75
C LEU A 85 -10.44 -0.66 -6.13
N LYS A 86 -11.61 -0.04 -6.22
CA LYS A 86 -12.13 0.47 -7.49
C LYS A 86 -11.16 1.48 -8.12
N GLU A 87 -10.64 2.37 -7.31
CA GLU A 87 -9.68 3.39 -7.74
C GLU A 87 -8.36 2.75 -8.16
N LEU A 88 -7.93 1.68 -7.50
CA LEU A 88 -6.77 0.91 -7.93
C LEU A 88 -6.99 0.31 -9.32
N MET A 89 -8.12 -0.33 -9.55
CA MET A 89 -8.44 -0.94 -10.84
C MET A 89 -8.48 0.10 -11.96
N LEU A 90 -8.97 1.31 -11.69
CA LEU A 90 -8.94 2.41 -12.66
C LEU A 90 -7.51 2.83 -13.00
N ARG A 91 -6.61 2.85 -12.02
CA ARG A 91 -5.19 3.16 -12.26
C ARG A 91 -4.51 2.11 -13.13
N LEU A 92 -4.92 0.86 -13.03
CA LEU A 92 -4.34 -0.25 -13.79
C LEU A 92 -4.73 -0.24 -15.27
N GLN A 93 -5.67 0.60 -15.67
CA GLN A 93 -5.99 0.82 -17.09
C GLN A 93 -4.91 1.65 -17.79
N LYS A 94 -4.04 2.31 -17.02
CA LYS A 94 -2.86 3.01 -17.54
C LYS A 94 -1.73 2.00 -17.73
N ASP A 95 -0.60 2.49 -18.22
CA ASP A 95 0.59 1.67 -18.45
C ASP A 95 1.28 1.33 -17.12
N VAL A 96 0.92 0.19 -16.54
CA VAL A 96 1.46 -0.32 -15.28
C VAL A 96 2.10 -1.68 -15.52
N ASP A 97 3.36 -1.85 -15.07
CA ASP A 97 4.12 -3.08 -15.26
C ASP A 97 3.96 -4.04 -14.08
N GLU A 98 3.95 -3.52 -12.86
CA GLU A 98 3.93 -4.34 -11.65
C GLU A 98 3.07 -3.73 -10.56
N VAL A 99 2.33 -4.59 -9.86
CA VAL A 99 1.64 -4.27 -8.61
C VAL A 99 2.26 -5.09 -7.49
N ILE A 100 2.83 -4.42 -6.50
CA ILE A 100 3.39 -5.06 -5.31
C ILE A 100 2.35 -4.97 -4.20
N ILE A 101 1.89 -6.11 -3.71
CA ILE A 101 0.90 -6.14 -2.63
C ILE A 101 1.64 -6.16 -1.29
N ALA A 102 1.48 -5.09 -0.53
CA ALA A 102 2.14 -4.88 0.77
C ALA A 102 1.13 -4.70 1.91
N THR A 103 0.04 -5.46 1.85
CA THR A 103 -0.91 -5.54 2.97
C THR A 103 -0.29 -6.30 4.14
N ASN A 104 -0.81 -6.08 5.34
CA ASN A 104 -0.27 -6.72 6.55
C ASN A 104 -0.40 -8.24 6.50
N SER A 105 0.36 -8.94 7.34
CA SER A 105 0.33 -10.40 7.46
C SER A 105 -0.83 -10.91 8.32
N SER A 106 -1.83 -10.09 8.57
CA SER A 106 -3.06 -10.47 9.26
C SER A 106 -3.96 -11.30 8.35
N LEU A 107 -4.98 -11.94 8.92
CA LEU A 107 -5.98 -12.67 8.14
C LEU A 107 -6.64 -11.75 7.11
N GLU A 108 -7.00 -10.55 7.50
CA GLU A 108 -7.62 -9.54 6.64
C GLU A 108 -6.67 -9.09 5.53
N GLY A 109 -5.41 -8.87 5.88
CA GLY A 109 -4.38 -8.47 4.90
C GLY A 109 -4.10 -9.55 3.87
N GLU A 110 -4.03 -10.80 4.28
CA GLU A 110 -3.84 -11.94 3.37
C GLU A 110 -5.07 -12.15 2.47
N THR A 111 -6.28 -12.03 3.04
CA THR A 111 -7.53 -12.12 2.28
C THR A 111 -7.57 -11.03 1.20
N THR A 112 -7.23 -9.80 1.57
CA THR A 112 -7.19 -8.67 0.66
C THR A 112 -6.15 -8.90 -0.45
N ALA A 113 -4.97 -9.40 -0.09
CA ALA A 113 -3.92 -9.69 -1.05
C ALA A 113 -4.35 -10.75 -2.08
N MET A 114 -4.99 -11.82 -1.63
CA MET A 114 -5.51 -12.85 -2.53
C MET A 114 -6.60 -12.32 -3.46
N TYR A 115 -7.49 -11.49 -2.94
CA TYR A 115 -8.56 -10.88 -3.73
C TYR A 115 -7.99 -9.99 -4.83
N ILE A 116 -7.07 -9.10 -4.47
CA ILE A 116 -6.40 -8.20 -5.43
C ILE A 116 -5.66 -9.00 -6.49
N SER A 117 -4.93 -10.03 -6.08
CA SER A 117 -4.18 -10.89 -7.00
C SER A 117 -5.11 -11.54 -8.04
N LYS A 118 -6.27 -12.06 -7.62
CA LYS A 118 -7.24 -12.66 -8.52
C LYS A 118 -7.82 -11.67 -9.52
N LEU A 119 -8.00 -10.40 -9.11
CA LEU A 119 -8.50 -9.35 -9.98
C LEU A 119 -7.47 -8.92 -11.03
N ILE A 120 -6.20 -8.89 -10.66
CA ILE A 120 -5.14 -8.31 -11.50
C ILE A 120 -4.50 -9.33 -12.43
N LYS A 121 -4.32 -10.57 -12.00
CA LYS A 121 -3.66 -11.60 -12.82
C LYS A 121 -4.20 -11.73 -14.24
N PRO A 122 -5.53 -11.71 -14.48
CA PRO A 122 -6.06 -11.80 -15.84
C PRO A 122 -5.68 -10.64 -16.76
N THR A 123 -5.25 -9.49 -16.21
CA THR A 123 -4.86 -8.32 -17.00
C THR A 123 -3.45 -8.44 -17.59
N GLY A 124 -2.67 -9.45 -17.18
CA GLY A 124 -1.28 -9.62 -17.60
C GLY A 124 -0.27 -8.78 -16.84
N ILE A 125 -0.71 -7.94 -15.91
CA ILE A 125 0.19 -7.15 -15.07
C ILE A 125 0.85 -8.08 -14.04
N LYS A 126 2.15 -7.92 -13.82
CA LYS A 126 2.88 -8.69 -12.82
C LYS A 126 2.37 -8.34 -11.42
N VAL A 127 1.99 -9.34 -10.65
CA VAL A 127 1.55 -9.19 -9.26
C VAL A 127 2.56 -9.89 -8.36
N SER A 128 3.07 -9.17 -7.38
CA SER A 128 4.00 -9.71 -6.40
C SER A 128 3.52 -9.40 -4.98
N ARG A 129 3.97 -10.19 -4.02
CA ARG A 129 3.68 -10.05 -2.60
C ARG A 129 4.98 -9.81 -1.87
N ILE A 130 5.00 -8.87 -0.93
CA ILE A 130 6.18 -8.68 -0.08
C ILE A 130 6.51 -9.99 0.65
N ALA A 131 7.79 -10.25 0.85
CA ALA A 131 8.26 -11.46 1.52
C ALA A 131 7.84 -11.47 2.99
N SER A 132 7.58 -12.66 3.52
CA SER A 132 7.32 -12.91 4.93
C SER A 132 8.45 -13.75 5.48
N GLY A 133 8.87 -13.48 6.71
CA GLY A 133 9.92 -14.29 7.31
C GLY A 133 10.44 -13.78 8.63
N VAL A 134 11.59 -14.32 9.03
CA VAL A 134 12.23 -13.97 10.28
C VAL A 134 12.71 -12.52 10.25
N PRO A 135 12.37 -11.71 11.26
CA PRO A 135 12.85 -10.33 11.31
C PRO A 135 14.37 -10.26 11.54
N VAL A 136 14.99 -9.22 11.01
CA VAL A 136 16.43 -8.98 11.20
C VAL A 136 16.71 -8.79 12.69
N GLY A 137 17.70 -9.52 13.20
CA GLY A 137 18.07 -9.49 14.61
C GLY A 137 17.26 -10.40 15.52
N GLY A 138 16.30 -11.16 14.97
CA GLY A 138 15.51 -12.10 15.75
C GLY A 138 16.22 -13.44 15.95
N ASP A 139 16.12 -13.99 17.17
CA ASP A 139 16.61 -15.33 17.50
C ASP A 139 15.55 -16.35 17.09
N LEU A 140 15.96 -17.41 16.39
CA LEU A 140 15.03 -18.42 15.85
C LEU A 140 14.18 -19.08 16.92
N GLU A 141 14.75 -19.31 18.12
CA GLU A 141 14.02 -20.01 19.19
C GLU A 141 12.80 -19.21 19.72
N TYR A 142 12.78 -17.89 19.51
CA TYR A 142 11.69 -17.02 19.94
C TYR A 142 10.70 -16.69 18.84
N ILE A 143 10.90 -17.22 17.63
CA ILE A 143 10.01 -16.97 16.48
C ILE A 143 8.90 -18.02 16.48
N ASP A 144 7.67 -17.60 16.17
CA ASP A 144 6.54 -18.50 16.10
C ASP A 144 6.64 -19.49 14.92
N GLU A 145 5.93 -20.60 15.03
CA GLU A 145 6.00 -21.70 14.06
C GLU A 145 5.55 -21.26 12.66
N VAL A 146 4.52 -20.43 12.58
CA VAL A 146 3.98 -19.98 11.28
C VAL A 146 5.02 -19.11 10.56
N THR A 147 5.68 -18.20 11.28
CA THR A 147 6.70 -17.34 10.70
C THR A 147 7.90 -18.16 10.23
N LEU A 148 8.34 -19.14 11.03
CA LEU A 148 9.42 -20.05 10.65
C LEU A 148 9.07 -20.86 9.40
N LEU A 149 7.84 -21.38 9.32
CA LEU A 149 7.39 -22.13 8.15
C LEU A 149 7.39 -21.26 6.90
N ARG A 150 6.86 -20.04 6.99
CA ARG A 150 6.85 -19.10 5.86
C ARG A 150 8.26 -18.73 5.41
N ALA A 151 9.18 -18.56 6.36
CA ALA A 151 10.57 -18.28 6.03
C ALA A 151 11.24 -19.45 5.31
N LEU A 152 10.94 -20.68 5.72
CA LEU A 152 11.43 -21.89 5.08
C LEU A 152 10.87 -22.03 3.66
N GLU A 153 9.57 -21.85 3.49
CA GLU A 153 8.90 -21.94 2.20
C GLU A 153 9.36 -20.87 1.22
N GLY A 154 9.60 -19.66 1.73
CA GLY A 154 10.07 -18.52 0.94
C GLY A 154 11.58 -18.40 0.80
N ARG A 155 12.34 -19.45 1.20
CA ARG A 155 13.78 -19.39 1.11
C ARG A 155 14.27 -19.17 -0.32
N VAL A 156 15.36 -18.45 -0.44
CA VAL A 156 15.97 -18.15 -1.73
C VAL A 156 17.32 -18.84 -1.85
N GLU A 157 17.69 -19.21 -3.08
CA GLU A 157 19.00 -19.76 -3.35
C GLU A 157 20.05 -18.65 -3.30
N LEU A 158 21.21 -18.95 -2.71
CA LEU A 158 22.32 -18.00 -2.60
C LEU A 158 23.25 -18.07 -3.80
#